data_bb69f8814332b7da5b5521fc6af47b3b
#
_entry.id   bb69f8814332b7da5b5521fc6af47b3b
#
_cell.length_a   1.000
_cell.length_b   1.000
_cell.length_c   1.000
_cell.angle_alpha   90.00
_cell.angle_beta   90.00
_cell.angle_gamma   90.00
#
_symmetry.space_group_name_H-M   'P 1'
#
loop_
_entity.id
_entity.type
_entity.pdbx_description
1 polymer ?
#
loop_
_entity_poly.entity_id
_entity_poly.type
_entity_poly.pdbx_seq_one_letter_code
_entity_poly.pdbx_strand_id
1 'polypeptide(L)'
;MSLDHEAIRKAYPNAATIDDGQGAFDSSSNKITLEQSKIDTARTELNTAYAAVKYKDDRAGRTRGVTDTIYPAIGDQLDLLYKDILAGKVDSTGEFAKAIKATKDKYPKP
;
A
#
# COMPACT_ATOMS: atom_id res chain seq x y z
N MET A 1 -25.96 -7.95 4.30
CA MET A 1 -24.65 -7.58 4.88
C MET A 1 -23.56 -8.36 4.19
N SER A 2 -22.55 -7.69 3.66
CA SER A 2 -21.47 -8.38 2.96
C SER A 2 -20.43 -8.91 3.93
N LEU A 3 -19.85 -10.06 3.58
CA LEU A 3 -18.75 -10.67 4.33
C LEU A 3 -17.41 -10.09 3.88
N ASP A 4 -16.41 -10.12 4.75
CA ASP A 4 -15.06 -9.73 4.41
C ASP A 4 -14.34 -10.91 3.75
N HIS A 5 -14.52 -11.06 2.44
CA HIS A 5 -14.03 -12.19 1.66
C HIS A 5 -12.51 -12.37 1.78
N GLU A 6 -11.76 -11.28 1.73
CA GLU A 6 -10.29 -11.33 1.80
C GLU A 6 -9.81 -11.83 3.16
N ALA A 7 -10.37 -11.29 4.24
CA ALA A 7 -10.00 -11.70 5.59
C ALA A 7 -10.42 -13.15 5.86
N ILE A 8 -11.58 -13.57 5.35
CA ILE A 8 -12.05 -14.96 5.48
C ILE A 8 -11.09 -15.91 4.76
N ARG A 9 -10.65 -15.57 3.55
CA ARG A 9 -9.70 -16.42 2.81
C ARG A 9 -8.36 -16.55 3.54
N LYS A 10 -7.93 -15.48 4.21
CA LYS A 10 -6.71 -15.50 5.01
C LYS A 10 -6.87 -16.34 6.28
N ALA A 11 -7.97 -16.17 6.99
CA ALA A 11 -8.23 -16.90 8.24
C ALA A 11 -8.57 -18.37 7.99
N TYR A 12 -9.20 -18.67 6.87
CA TYR A 12 -9.64 -20.01 6.49
C TYR A 12 -9.14 -20.35 5.09
N PRO A 13 -7.86 -20.79 4.96
CA PRO A 13 -7.27 -21.08 3.64
C PRO A 13 -7.99 -22.19 2.87
N ASN A 14 -8.77 -23.02 3.56
CA ASN A 14 -9.57 -24.09 2.94
C ASN A 14 -10.90 -23.59 2.35
N ALA A 15 -11.25 -22.31 2.53
CA ALA A 15 -12.48 -21.76 1.97
C ALA A 15 -12.38 -21.69 0.44
N ALA A 16 -13.23 -22.44 -0.24
CA ALA A 16 -13.29 -22.47 -1.71
C ALA A 16 -14.33 -21.50 -2.25
N THR A 17 -15.45 -21.35 -1.53
CA THR A 17 -16.56 -20.48 -1.93
C THR A 17 -16.98 -19.64 -0.74
N ILE A 18 -17.19 -18.35 -0.96
CA ILE A 18 -17.71 -17.42 0.05
C ILE A 18 -18.90 -16.68 -0.54
N ASP A 19 -20.05 -16.79 0.12
CA ASP A 19 -21.30 -16.16 -0.30
C ASP A 19 -21.80 -15.24 0.81
N ASP A 20 -22.08 -13.99 0.49
CA ASP A 20 -22.52 -13.00 1.49
C ASP A 20 -23.81 -13.40 2.22
N GLY A 21 -24.67 -14.17 1.56
CA GLY A 21 -25.94 -14.61 2.14
C GLY A 21 -25.89 -15.96 2.84
N GLN A 22 -24.95 -16.84 2.46
CA GLN A 22 -24.91 -18.22 2.94
C GLN A 22 -23.67 -18.60 3.75
N GLY A 23 -22.59 -17.83 3.66
CA GLY A 23 -21.35 -18.08 4.38
C GLY A 23 -20.26 -18.68 3.53
N ALA A 24 -19.33 -19.40 4.16
CA ALA A 24 -18.17 -19.99 3.49
C ALA A 24 -18.25 -21.52 3.44
N PHE A 25 -17.74 -22.09 2.37
CA PHE A 25 -17.76 -23.54 2.12
C PHE A 25 -16.38 -23.99 1.61
N ASP A 26 -15.99 -25.19 1.98
CA ASP A 26 -14.74 -25.78 1.47
C ASP A 26 -14.94 -26.40 0.07
N SER A 27 -13.88 -27.02 -0.48
CA SER A 27 -13.93 -27.62 -1.82
C SER A 27 -14.89 -28.81 -1.92
N SER A 28 -15.28 -29.38 -0.80
CA SER A 28 -16.26 -30.47 -0.73
C SER A 28 -17.67 -29.98 -0.41
N SER A 29 -17.89 -28.68 -0.48
CA SER A 29 -19.16 -28.01 -0.19
C SER A 29 -19.63 -28.12 1.26
N ASN A 30 -18.70 -28.43 2.17
CA ASN A 30 -18.99 -28.41 3.60
C ASN A 30 -18.92 -26.99 4.15
N LYS A 31 -19.93 -26.60 4.95
CA LYS A 31 -19.95 -25.25 5.51
C LYS A 31 -18.85 -25.09 6.56
N ILE A 32 -18.12 -23.97 6.46
CA ILE A 32 -17.10 -23.58 7.41
C ILE A 32 -17.72 -22.68 8.47
N THR A 33 -17.51 -23.01 9.74
CA THR A 33 -17.96 -22.15 10.84
C THR A 33 -17.03 -20.93 10.92
N LEU A 34 -17.58 -19.75 10.68
CA LEU A 34 -16.80 -18.52 10.72
C LEU A 34 -16.80 -17.93 12.14
N GLU A 35 -15.62 -17.65 12.66
CA GLU A 35 -15.43 -17.00 13.95
C GLU A 35 -15.00 -15.55 13.70
N GLN A 36 -15.81 -14.60 14.16
CA GLN A 36 -15.57 -13.17 13.90
C GLN A 36 -14.19 -12.71 14.42
N SER A 37 -13.75 -13.24 15.56
CA SER A 37 -12.44 -12.89 16.13
C SER A 37 -11.29 -13.26 15.19
N LYS A 38 -11.38 -14.39 14.51
CA LYS A 38 -10.35 -14.84 13.54
C LYS A 38 -10.39 -13.96 12.30
N ILE A 39 -11.57 -13.57 11.85
CA ILE A 39 -11.74 -12.68 10.69
C ILE A 39 -11.18 -11.29 11.02
N ASP A 40 -11.45 -10.78 12.20
CA ASP A 40 -10.95 -9.48 12.65
C ASP A 40 -9.41 -9.47 12.76
N THR A 41 -8.83 -10.55 13.29
CA THR A 41 -7.37 -10.71 13.34
C THR A 41 -6.77 -10.72 11.95
N ALA A 42 -7.36 -11.49 11.03
CA ALA A 42 -6.91 -11.55 9.63
C ALA A 42 -7.00 -10.18 8.96
N ARG A 43 -8.08 -9.43 9.19
CA ARG A 43 -8.24 -8.08 8.65
C ARG A 43 -7.17 -7.13 9.19
N THR A 44 -6.86 -7.19 10.47
CA THR A 44 -5.80 -6.39 11.07
C THR A 44 -4.43 -6.70 10.45
N GLU A 45 -4.13 -7.98 10.26
CA GLU A 45 -2.87 -8.41 9.63
C GLU A 45 -2.76 -7.94 8.18
N LEU A 46 -3.84 -8.04 7.41
CA LEU A 46 -3.89 -7.54 6.03
C LEU A 46 -3.68 -6.03 5.97
N ASN A 47 -4.37 -5.29 6.84
CA ASN A 47 -4.24 -3.83 6.90
C ASN A 47 -2.81 -3.41 7.25
N THR A 48 -2.18 -4.12 8.18
CA THR A 48 -0.78 -3.87 8.56
C THR A 48 0.16 -4.12 7.38
N ALA A 49 -0.05 -5.22 6.65
CA ALA A 49 0.75 -5.54 5.47
C ALA A 49 0.57 -4.49 4.36
N TYR A 50 -0.65 -4.02 4.12
CA TYR A 50 -0.92 -2.98 3.12
C TYR A 50 -0.28 -1.64 3.53
N ALA A 51 -0.39 -1.26 4.81
CA ALA A 51 0.21 -0.03 5.31
C ALA A 51 1.73 -0.04 5.18
N ALA A 52 2.35 -1.21 5.36
CA ALA A 52 3.81 -1.35 5.27
C ALA A 52 4.35 -1.03 3.87
N VAL A 53 3.54 -1.13 2.82
CA VAL A 53 3.96 -0.86 1.43
C VAL A 53 3.26 0.34 0.80
N LYS A 54 2.21 0.87 1.41
CA LYS A 54 1.42 1.98 0.87
C LYS A 54 2.28 3.23 0.62
N TYR A 55 3.28 3.48 1.45
CA TYR A 55 4.14 4.65 1.30
C TYR A 55 4.83 4.69 -0.07
N LYS A 56 5.12 3.52 -0.66
CA LYS A 56 5.76 3.44 -1.98
C LYS A 56 4.84 3.97 -3.07
N ASP A 57 3.57 3.59 -3.02
CA ASP A 57 2.57 4.06 -3.98
C ASP A 57 2.25 5.54 -3.79
N ASP A 58 2.16 6.00 -2.54
CA ASP A 58 1.93 7.40 -2.22
C ASP A 58 3.06 8.28 -2.77
N ARG A 59 4.32 7.88 -2.54
CA ARG A 59 5.48 8.62 -3.03
C ARG A 59 5.53 8.69 -4.56
N ALA A 60 5.12 7.63 -5.23
CA ALA A 60 5.11 7.55 -6.68
C ALA A 60 3.88 8.18 -7.32
N GLY A 61 2.91 8.66 -6.53
CA GLY A 61 1.68 9.23 -7.05
C GLY A 61 0.71 8.20 -7.62
N ARG A 62 0.83 6.93 -7.23
CA ARG A 62 -0.05 5.87 -7.71
C ARG A 62 -1.31 5.70 -6.86
N THR A 63 -1.34 6.25 -5.66
CA THR A 63 -2.53 6.21 -4.81
C THR A 63 -3.54 7.23 -5.30
N ARG A 64 -4.79 6.79 -5.50
CA ARG A 64 -5.87 7.68 -5.95
C ARG A 64 -6.07 8.81 -4.94
N GLY A 65 -6.11 10.05 -5.45
CA GLY A 65 -6.28 11.25 -4.63
C GLY A 65 -4.99 11.80 -4.02
N VAL A 66 -3.86 11.10 -4.15
CA VAL A 66 -2.56 11.59 -3.69
C VAL A 66 -1.83 12.17 -4.90
N THR A 67 -1.88 13.50 -5.04
CA THR A 67 -1.29 14.21 -6.18
C THR A 67 -0.29 15.28 -5.79
N ASP A 68 -0.16 15.56 -4.50
CA ASP A 68 0.76 16.58 -3.99
C ASP A 68 1.98 15.92 -3.33
N THR A 69 3.11 16.62 -3.36
CA THR A 69 4.35 16.20 -2.69
C THR A 69 4.75 14.75 -3.03
N ILE A 70 4.52 14.34 -4.28
CA ILE A 70 4.96 13.03 -4.80
C ILE A 70 6.33 13.18 -5.45
N TYR A 71 6.99 12.03 -5.76
CA TYR A 71 8.24 12.10 -6.52
C TYR A 71 7.98 12.77 -7.86
N PRO A 72 8.84 13.72 -8.28
CA PRO A 72 8.73 14.32 -9.61
C PRO A 72 8.85 13.24 -10.70
N ALA A 73 8.33 13.53 -11.89
CA ALA A 73 8.53 12.66 -13.04
C ALA A 73 10.02 12.48 -13.30
N ILE A 74 10.41 11.33 -13.86
CA ILE A 74 11.82 11.01 -14.08
C ILE A 74 12.57 12.09 -14.87
N GLY A 75 11.94 12.66 -15.90
CA GLY A 75 12.55 13.76 -16.68
C GLY A 75 12.81 14.98 -15.81
N ASP A 76 11.87 15.32 -14.94
CA ASP A 76 12.03 16.47 -14.03
C ASP A 76 13.11 16.18 -12.98
N GLN A 77 13.19 14.96 -12.47
CA GLN A 77 14.26 14.57 -11.53
C GLN A 77 15.63 14.71 -12.16
N LEU A 78 15.79 14.25 -13.40
CA LEU A 78 17.06 14.35 -14.13
C LEU A 78 17.41 15.82 -14.40
N ASP A 79 16.43 16.67 -14.71
CA ASP A 79 16.66 18.09 -14.93
C ASP A 79 17.12 18.77 -13.65
N LEU A 80 16.50 18.47 -12.52
CA LEU A 80 16.93 18.99 -11.21
C LEU A 80 18.36 18.57 -10.90
N LEU A 81 18.70 17.29 -11.13
CA LEU A 81 20.03 16.77 -10.90
C LEU A 81 21.06 17.46 -11.81
N TYR A 82 20.71 17.66 -13.09
CA TYR A 82 21.57 18.36 -14.03
C TYR A 82 21.87 19.79 -13.55
N LYS A 83 20.85 20.52 -13.10
CA LYS A 83 21.02 21.87 -12.56
C LYS A 83 21.91 21.88 -11.32
N ASP A 84 21.76 20.88 -10.45
CA ASP A 84 22.59 20.75 -9.25
C ASP A 84 24.05 20.48 -9.61
N ILE A 85 24.31 19.66 -10.63
CA ILE A 85 25.65 19.39 -11.13
C ILE A 85 26.31 20.69 -11.62
N LEU A 86 25.58 21.48 -12.40
CA LEU A 86 26.09 22.78 -12.90
C LEU A 86 26.38 23.77 -11.77
N ALA A 87 25.58 23.73 -10.70
CA ALA A 87 25.74 24.59 -9.54
C ALA A 87 26.74 24.06 -8.51
N GLY A 88 27.26 22.86 -8.69
CA GLY A 88 28.17 22.22 -7.73
C GLY A 88 27.48 21.75 -6.46
N LYS A 89 26.16 21.48 -6.50
CA LYS A 89 25.35 21.13 -5.33
C LYS A 89 24.84 19.70 -5.41
N VAL A 90 25.70 18.73 -5.69
CA VAL A 90 25.35 17.32 -5.77
C VAL A 90 25.43 16.69 -4.37
N ASP A 91 24.69 17.27 -3.42
CA ASP A 91 24.62 16.86 -2.01
C ASP A 91 23.23 17.17 -1.44
N SER A 92 23.10 17.13 -0.12
CA SER A 92 21.81 17.39 0.57
C SER A 92 21.28 18.83 0.39
N THR A 93 22.11 19.76 -0.08
CA THR A 93 21.70 21.15 -0.33
C THR A 93 21.14 21.38 -1.72
N GLY A 94 21.25 20.40 -2.63
CA GLY A 94 20.75 20.50 -4.00
C GLY A 94 19.25 20.37 -4.10
N GLU A 95 18.68 20.90 -5.17
CA GLU A 95 17.23 20.89 -5.39
C GLU A 95 16.70 19.46 -5.64
N PHE A 96 17.48 18.60 -6.29
CA PHE A 96 17.12 17.20 -6.48
C PHE A 96 16.94 16.49 -5.13
N ALA A 97 17.95 16.61 -4.24
CA ALA A 97 17.89 16.00 -2.91
C ALA A 97 16.72 16.52 -2.09
N LYS A 98 16.47 17.84 -2.16
CA LYS A 98 15.35 18.48 -1.45
C LYS A 98 14.00 17.98 -1.94
N ALA A 99 13.82 17.81 -3.24
CA ALA A 99 12.57 17.32 -3.84
C ALA A 99 12.27 15.89 -3.42
N ILE A 100 13.29 15.04 -3.43
CA ILE A 100 13.15 13.63 -3.00
C ILE A 100 12.85 13.56 -1.51
N LYS A 101 13.56 14.35 -0.68
CA LYS A 101 13.37 14.39 0.76
C LYS A 101 11.95 14.84 1.13
N ALA A 102 11.42 15.86 0.46
CA ALA A 102 10.06 16.36 0.72
C ALA A 102 9.02 15.26 0.57
N THR A 103 9.12 14.44 -0.46
CA THR A 103 8.22 13.30 -0.69
C THR A 103 8.37 12.24 0.39
N LYS A 104 9.62 11.90 0.76
CA LYS A 104 9.88 10.90 1.81
C LYS A 104 9.37 11.35 3.17
N ASP A 105 9.49 12.65 3.47
CA ASP A 105 9.01 13.20 4.74
C ASP A 105 7.48 13.26 4.79
N LYS A 106 6.83 13.51 3.65
CA LYS A 106 5.36 13.53 3.55
C LYS A 106 4.77 12.13 3.72
N TYR A 107 5.41 11.11 3.15
CA TYR A 107 4.96 9.73 3.19
C TYR A 107 6.07 8.85 3.77
N PRO A 108 6.28 8.90 5.09
CA PRO A 108 7.39 8.18 5.71
C PRO A 108 7.19 6.67 5.63
N LYS A 109 8.29 5.94 5.60
CA LYS A 109 8.28 4.49 5.69
C LYS A 109 7.84 4.09 7.10
N PRO A 110 6.86 3.18 7.21
CA PRO A 110 6.39 2.70 8.52
C PRO A 110 7.49 1.96 9.29
#